data_e2bee7c798e5e27b6e8a6db19b33929f
#
_entry.id   e2bee7c798e5e27b6e8a6db19b33929f
#
_cell.length_a   1.000
_cell.length_b   1.000
_cell.length_c   1.000
_cell.angle_alpha   90.00
_cell.angle_beta   90.00
_cell.angle_gamma   90.00
#
_symmetry.space_group_name_H-M   'P 1'
#
loop_
_entity.id
_entity.type
_entity.pdbx_description
1 polymer ?
#
loop_
_entity_poly.entity_id
_entity_poly.type
_entity_poly.pdbx_seq_one_letter_code
_entity_poly.pdbx_strand_id
1 'polypeptide(L)'
;FFSTASINVLSVGFANFIVNGGIMRLYINQFLSEEDYKVISTSAPSDMDKRILYDFYKLRETLSVRDEHFFNCLSYLIAENRVEIRIVIPKTGGIAHQKFGVFTDENGNKIAFNGSLNFTASALLSKNIEAISCATSWGGGASQIAEYEILFDKFFNGNDSDITVYR
;
A
#
# COMPACT_ATOMS: atom_id res chain seq x y z
N PHE A 1 5.83 5.25 0.42
CA PHE A 1 6.91 4.46 1.02
C PHE A 1 6.33 3.61 2.15
N PHE A 2 6.50 2.31 2.06
CA PHE A 2 6.16 1.35 3.09
C PHE A 2 7.49 0.93 3.74
N SER A 3 7.63 1.08 5.05
CA SER A 3 8.85 0.69 5.76
C SER A 3 8.53 -0.23 6.93
N THR A 4 9.47 -1.09 7.30
CA THR A 4 9.37 -1.97 8.48
C THR A 4 9.08 -1.19 9.76
N ALA A 5 9.66 0.00 9.90
CA ALA A 5 9.40 0.88 11.03
C ALA A 5 7.95 1.38 11.09
N SER A 6 7.27 1.57 9.93
CA SER A 6 5.85 1.95 9.87
C SER A 6 4.95 0.85 10.39
N ILE A 7 5.30 -0.38 10.06
CA ILE A 7 4.59 -1.59 10.48
C ILE A 7 4.60 -1.70 12.00
N ASN A 8 5.75 -1.44 12.63
CA ASN A 8 5.88 -1.47 14.09
C ASN A 8 4.97 -0.44 14.78
N VAL A 9 4.80 0.75 14.18
CA VAL A 9 3.90 1.79 14.70
C VAL A 9 2.43 1.37 14.56
N LEU A 10 2.08 0.69 13.48
CA LEU A 10 0.71 0.27 13.18
C LEU A 10 0.38 -1.13 13.69
N SER A 11 1.34 -1.86 14.28
CA SER A 11 1.21 -3.29 14.59
C SER A 11 -0.01 -3.63 15.43
N VAL A 12 -0.35 -2.83 16.43
CA VAL A 12 -1.53 -3.07 17.30
C VAL A 12 -2.83 -2.88 16.53
N GLY A 13 -2.94 -1.79 15.77
CA GLY A 13 -4.15 -1.52 14.94
C GLY A 13 -4.30 -2.58 13.85
N PHE A 14 -3.20 -2.96 13.21
CA PHE A 14 -3.20 -3.97 12.18
C PHE A 14 -3.55 -5.36 12.73
N ALA A 15 -3.01 -5.74 13.89
CA ALA A 15 -3.35 -7.00 14.55
C ALA A 15 -4.84 -7.06 14.90
N ASN A 16 -5.39 -5.99 15.48
CA ASN A 16 -6.83 -5.90 15.77
C ASN A 16 -7.68 -6.01 14.50
N PHE A 17 -7.31 -5.32 13.44
CA PHE A 17 -7.99 -5.40 12.15
C PHE A 17 -8.03 -6.84 11.62
N ILE A 18 -6.90 -7.54 11.68
CA ILE A 18 -6.80 -8.92 11.22
C ILE A 18 -7.59 -9.89 12.11
N VAL A 19 -7.52 -9.76 13.44
CA VAL A 19 -8.27 -10.62 14.39
C VAL A 19 -9.78 -10.48 14.16
N ASN A 20 -10.26 -9.28 13.84
CA ASN A 20 -11.67 -9.01 13.54
C ASN A 20 -12.08 -9.38 12.09
N GLY A 21 -11.28 -10.17 11.39
CA GLY A 21 -11.65 -10.64 10.04
C GLY A 21 -11.39 -9.64 8.92
N GLY A 22 -10.68 -8.55 9.18
CA GLY A 22 -10.40 -7.49 8.19
C GLY A 22 -9.72 -8.01 6.93
N ILE A 23 -10.09 -7.43 5.78
CA ILE A 23 -9.49 -7.69 4.45
C ILE A 23 -8.91 -6.38 3.96
N MET A 24 -7.66 -6.40 3.50
CA MET A 24 -6.94 -5.22 3.04
C MET A 24 -6.54 -5.36 1.57
N ARG A 25 -6.82 -4.35 0.78
CA ARG A 25 -6.24 -4.15 -0.55
C ARG A 25 -5.33 -2.94 -0.51
N LEU A 26 -4.11 -3.10 -0.96
CA LEU A 26 -3.10 -2.05 -0.94
C LEU A 26 -2.43 -1.97 -2.31
N TYR A 27 -2.28 -0.77 -2.86
CA TYR A 27 -1.30 -0.57 -3.91
C TYR A 27 -0.16 0.31 -3.40
N ILE A 28 1.03 -0.04 -3.84
CA ILE A 28 2.25 0.69 -3.50
C ILE A 28 2.93 1.14 -4.79
N ASN A 29 3.63 2.26 -4.70
CA ASN A 29 4.57 2.65 -5.74
C ASN A 29 5.96 2.27 -5.24
N GLN A 30 6.68 1.49 -6.03
CA GLN A 30 8.10 1.22 -5.78
C GLN A 30 8.92 2.31 -6.43
N PHE A 31 9.84 2.91 -5.68
CA PHE A 31 10.81 3.82 -6.25
C PHE A 31 11.81 3.01 -7.09
N LEU A 32 11.75 3.19 -8.39
CA LEU A 32 12.69 2.57 -9.32
C LEU A 32 13.74 3.61 -9.68
N SER A 33 15.01 3.23 -9.66
CA SER A 33 16.06 4.04 -10.27
C SER A 33 15.86 4.13 -11.79
N GLU A 34 16.45 5.13 -12.45
CA GLU A 34 16.38 5.21 -13.92
C GLU A 34 16.94 3.95 -14.61
N GLU A 35 17.95 3.31 -13.99
CA GLU A 35 18.52 2.06 -14.45
C GLU A 35 17.54 0.91 -14.30
N ASP A 36 16.82 0.84 -13.15
CA ASP A 36 15.78 -0.15 -12.92
C ASP A 36 14.61 0.03 -13.90
N TYR A 37 14.21 1.27 -14.16
CA TYR A 37 13.16 1.58 -15.13
C TYR A 37 13.53 1.12 -16.53
N LYS A 38 14.78 1.35 -16.98
CA LYS A 38 15.27 0.87 -18.28
C LYS A 38 15.23 -0.66 -18.36
N VAL A 39 15.70 -1.34 -17.32
CA VAL A 39 15.68 -2.82 -17.27
C VAL A 39 14.25 -3.35 -17.35
N ILE A 40 13.32 -2.75 -16.59
CA ILE A 40 11.91 -3.17 -16.54
C ILE A 40 11.18 -2.90 -17.85
N SER A 41 11.41 -1.74 -18.47
CA SER A 41 10.77 -1.37 -19.74
C SER A 41 11.25 -2.23 -20.92
N THR A 42 12.41 -2.90 -20.78
CA THR A 42 13.00 -3.77 -21.81
C THR A 42 12.92 -5.26 -21.48
N SER A 43 12.54 -5.62 -20.25
CA SER A 43 12.52 -7.00 -19.75
C SER A 43 11.10 -7.59 -19.77
N ALA A 44 11.01 -8.92 -19.91
CA ALA A 44 9.76 -9.63 -19.79
C ALA A 44 9.21 -9.56 -18.34
N PRO A 45 7.88 -9.62 -18.13
CA PRO A 45 7.26 -9.56 -16.79
C PRO A 45 7.85 -10.54 -15.77
N SER A 46 8.33 -11.71 -16.21
CA SER A 46 8.96 -12.72 -15.35
C SER A 46 10.26 -12.26 -14.67
N ASP A 47 10.97 -11.29 -15.23
CA ASP A 47 12.23 -10.80 -14.65
C ASP A 47 11.96 -9.73 -13.57
N MET A 48 10.83 -9.05 -13.68
CA MET A 48 10.34 -8.12 -12.66
C MET A 48 9.94 -8.87 -11.37
N ASP A 49 9.22 -9.98 -11.49
CA ASP A 49 8.82 -10.81 -10.36
C ASP A 49 10.03 -11.33 -9.58
N LYS A 50 11.08 -11.75 -10.27
CA LYS A 50 12.33 -12.22 -9.66
C LYS A 50 13.08 -11.12 -8.91
N ARG A 51 13.05 -9.89 -9.43
CA ARG A 51 13.75 -8.75 -8.83
C ARG A 51 13.03 -8.24 -7.60
N ILE A 52 11.71 -8.15 -7.65
CA ILE A 52 10.86 -7.85 -6.48
C ILE A 52 11.09 -8.88 -5.39
N LEU A 53 11.08 -10.18 -5.73
CA LEU A 53 11.39 -11.27 -4.80
C LEU A 53 12.80 -11.14 -4.21
N TYR A 54 13.79 -10.81 -5.01
CA TYR A 54 15.17 -10.61 -4.54
C TYR A 54 15.26 -9.45 -3.55
N ASP A 55 14.61 -8.32 -3.81
CA ASP A 55 14.58 -7.17 -2.91
C ASP A 55 13.85 -7.51 -1.60
N PHE A 56 12.78 -8.30 -1.65
CA PHE A 56 12.13 -8.83 -0.45
C PHE A 56 13.02 -9.79 0.34
N TYR A 57 13.75 -10.68 -0.32
CA TYR A 57 14.70 -11.57 0.35
C TYR A 57 15.83 -10.80 1.01
N LYS A 58 16.41 -9.81 0.33
CA LYS A 58 17.46 -8.96 0.86
C LYS A 58 16.95 -8.12 2.04
N LEU A 59 15.74 -7.60 1.96
CA LEU A 59 15.07 -6.90 3.06
C LEU A 59 14.89 -7.84 4.26
N ARG A 60 14.48 -9.09 4.04
CA ARG A 60 14.30 -10.11 5.07
C ARG A 60 15.60 -10.41 5.83
N GLU A 61 16.73 -10.51 5.14
CA GLU A 61 18.05 -10.76 5.76
C GLU A 61 18.50 -9.63 6.70
N THR A 62 17.98 -8.43 6.53
CA THR A 62 18.32 -7.25 7.36
C THR A 62 17.34 -7.02 8.51
N LEU A 63 16.33 -7.87 8.67
CA LEU A 63 15.27 -7.69 9.66
C LEU A 63 15.65 -8.22 11.05
N SER A 64 15.16 -7.55 12.09
CA SER A 64 15.15 -8.09 13.43
C SER A 64 14.17 -9.27 13.55
N VAL A 65 14.32 -10.11 14.58
CA VAL A 65 13.43 -11.25 14.85
C VAL A 65 11.95 -10.82 14.92
N ARG A 66 11.65 -9.63 15.43
CA ARG A 66 10.29 -9.08 15.50
C ARG A 66 9.75 -8.75 14.11
N ASP A 67 10.59 -8.18 13.26
CA ASP A 67 10.22 -7.84 11.90
C ASP A 67 10.03 -9.09 11.04
N GLU A 68 10.86 -10.11 11.25
CA GLU A 68 10.73 -11.42 10.61
C GLU A 68 9.38 -12.08 10.94
N HIS A 69 8.97 -12.06 12.23
CA HIS A 69 7.66 -12.58 12.62
C HIS A 69 6.52 -11.83 11.91
N PHE A 70 6.60 -10.51 11.82
CA PHE A 70 5.59 -9.73 11.09
C PHE A 70 5.51 -10.12 9.61
N PHE A 71 6.65 -10.27 8.93
CA PHE A 71 6.68 -10.67 7.53
C PHE A 71 6.11 -12.08 7.31
N ASN A 72 6.34 -12.99 8.24
CA ASN A 72 5.74 -14.32 8.20
C ASN A 72 4.21 -14.23 8.33
N CYS A 73 3.69 -13.39 9.25
CA CYS A 73 2.26 -13.12 9.37
C CYS A 73 1.68 -12.47 8.09
N LEU A 74 2.37 -11.49 7.53
CA LEU A 74 1.94 -10.84 6.30
C LEU A 74 1.89 -11.81 5.12
N SER A 75 2.92 -12.65 4.98
CA SER A 75 2.98 -13.69 3.95
C SER A 75 1.82 -14.69 4.07
N TYR A 76 1.50 -15.10 5.30
CA TYR A 76 0.35 -15.94 5.57
C TYR A 76 -0.97 -15.26 5.17
N LEU A 77 -1.16 -13.99 5.52
CA LEU A 77 -2.38 -13.24 5.18
C LEU A 77 -2.54 -13.03 3.68
N ILE A 78 -1.43 -12.88 2.95
CA ILE A 78 -1.45 -12.82 1.48
C ILE A 78 -1.87 -14.18 0.92
N ALA A 79 -1.32 -15.27 1.41
CA ALA A 79 -1.68 -16.63 0.99
C ALA A 79 -3.16 -16.96 1.25
N GLU A 80 -3.72 -16.44 2.36
CA GLU A 80 -5.15 -16.57 2.71
C GLU A 80 -6.06 -15.56 1.98
N ASN A 81 -5.52 -14.77 1.05
CA ASN A 81 -6.25 -13.71 0.33
C ASN A 81 -6.89 -12.64 1.24
N ARG A 82 -6.36 -12.46 2.44
CA ARG A 82 -6.82 -11.43 3.39
C ARG A 82 -6.09 -10.11 3.20
N VAL A 83 -4.91 -10.16 2.60
CA VAL A 83 -4.14 -8.98 2.17
C VAL A 83 -3.77 -9.16 0.72
N GLU A 84 -4.15 -8.21 -0.12
CA GLU A 84 -3.72 -8.14 -1.51
C GLU A 84 -2.88 -6.89 -1.73
N ILE A 85 -1.66 -7.07 -2.22
CA ILE A 85 -0.73 -5.97 -2.50
C ILE A 85 -0.45 -5.96 -4.00
N ARG A 86 -0.58 -4.78 -4.61
CA ARG A 86 -0.21 -4.56 -6.02
C ARG A 86 0.82 -3.45 -6.13
N ILE A 87 1.71 -3.57 -7.10
CA ILE A 87 2.69 -2.54 -7.41
C ILE A 87 2.18 -1.75 -8.60
N VAL A 88 2.06 -0.43 -8.44
CA VAL A 88 1.60 0.49 -9.47
C VAL A 88 2.76 1.36 -9.92
N ILE A 89 3.07 1.33 -11.22
CA ILE A 89 4.18 2.08 -11.81
C ILE A 89 3.63 2.97 -12.93
N PRO A 90 3.80 4.31 -12.82
CA PRO A 90 3.49 5.21 -13.92
C PRO A 90 4.38 4.94 -15.13
N LYS A 91 3.80 4.85 -16.33
CA LYS A 91 4.54 4.63 -17.58
C LYS A 91 5.46 5.78 -17.96
N THR A 92 5.20 6.97 -17.42
CA THR A 92 6.01 8.18 -17.65
C THR A 92 7.29 8.24 -16.83
N GLY A 93 7.58 7.21 -16.00
CA GLY A 93 8.77 7.19 -15.12
C GLY A 93 8.62 8.03 -13.84
N GLY A 94 7.44 8.61 -13.60
CA GLY A 94 7.13 9.33 -12.36
C GLY A 94 6.79 8.39 -11.19
N ILE A 95 6.30 8.97 -10.09
CA ILE A 95 5.82 8.24 -8.91
C ILE A 95 4.32 8.47 -8.71
N ALA A 96 3.59 7.44 -8.33
CA ALA A 96 2.23 7.60 -7.80
C ALA A 96 2.33 8.15 -6.37
N HIS A 97 2.14 9.46 -6.22
CA HIS A 97 2.38 10.16 -4.94
C HIS A 97 1.12 10.35 -4.09
N GLN A 98 0.04 9.70 -4.46
CA GLN A 98 -1.23 9.79 -3.74
C GLN A 98 -1.15 9.01 -2.41
N LYS A 99 -1.72 9.58 -1.35
CA LYS A 99 -1.85 8.97 -0.04
C LYS A 99 -3.31 9.11 0.38
N PHE A 100 -4.10 8.16 0.02
CA PHE A 100 -5.50 8.09 0.39
C PHE A 100 -5.91 6.64 0.66
N GLY A 101 -7.01 6.47 1.34
CA GLY A 101 -7.59 5.16 1.58
C GLY A 101 -9.02 5.27 2.07
N VAL A 102 -9.72 4.16 2.04
CA VAL A 102 -11.07 4.02 2.56
C VAL A 102 -11.10 2.85 3.54
N PHE A 103 -11.63 3.10 4.72
CA PHE A 103 -11.96 2.06 5.69
C PHE A 103 -13.47 1.86 5.68
N THR A 104 -13.90 0.61 5.74
CA THR A 104 -15.31 0.23 5.85
C THR A 104 -15.46 -0.69 7.06
N ASP A 105 -16.43 -0.42 7.93
CA ASP A 105 -16.77 -1.30 9.04
C ASP A 105 -17.81 -2.37 8.65
N GLU A 106 -18.14 -3.26 9.57
CA GLU A 106 -19.12 -4.33 9.37
C GLU A 106 -20.55 -3.83 9.11
N ASN A 107 -20.87 -2.61 9.50
CA ASN A 107 -22.18 -1.98 9.29
C ASN A 107 -22.24 -1.18 7.97
N GLY A 108 -21.15 -1.17 7.18
CA GLY A 108 -21.04 -0.42 5.94
C GLY A 108 -20.75 1.07 6.14
N ASN A 109 -20.43 1.52 7.36
CA ASN A 109 -19.96 2.88 7.57
C ASN A 109 -18.56 3.03 7.00
N LYS A 110 -18.29 4.18 6.38
CA LYS A 110 -17.02 4.41 5.69
C LYS A 110 -16.35 5.69 6.16
N ILE A 111 -15.02 5.63 6.22
CA ILE A 111 -14.14 6.78 6.39
C ILE A 111 -13.15 6.76 5.24
N ALA A 112 -13.11 7.82 4.46
CA ALA A 112 -12.02 8.08 3.52
C ALA A 112 -11.05 9.09 4.12
N PHE A 113 -9.78 8.91 3.84
CA PHE A 113 -8.74 9.88 4.18
C PHE A 113 -7.90 10.20 2.95
N ASN A 114 -7.38 11.42 2.90
CA ASN A 114 -6.41 11.88 1.91
C ASN A 114 -5.48 12.91 2.56
N GLY A 115 -4.20 12.91 2.18
CA GLY A 115 -3.26 13.86 2.75
C GLY A 115 -1.82 13.68 2.31
N SER A 116 -0.93 14.32 3.04
CA SER A 116 0.52 14.22 2.83
C SER A 116 1.15 13.00 3.52
N LEU A 117 0.45 12.38 4.46
CA LEU A 117 0.94 11.32 5.33
C LEU A 117 1.41 10.09 4.54
N ASN A 118 2.71 9.88 4.47
CA ASN A 118 3.27 8.63 3.98
C ASN A 118 3.18 7.55 5.07
N PHE A 119 3.06 6.28 4.65
CA PHE A 119 3.20 5.14 5.56
C PHE A 119 4.68 4.94 5.93
N THR A 120 5.27 5.93 6.58
CA THR A 120 6.64 5.90 7.13
C THR A 120 6.60 6.14 8.62
N ALA A 121 7.57 5.58 9.36
CA ALA A 121 7.64 5.81 10.80
C ALA A 121 7.77 7.29 11.15
N SER A 122 8.50 8.07 10.35
CA SER A 122 8.68 9.51 10.56
C SER A 122 7.38 10.28 10.48
N ALA A 123 6.51 9.94 9.50
CA ALA A 123 5.20 10.57 9.35
C ALA A 123 4.24 10.11 10.45
N LEU A 124 4.18 8.79 10.72
CA LEU A 124 3.27 8.22 11.71
C LEU A 124 3.63 8.60 13.16
N LEU A 125 4.90 8.85 13.46
CA LEU A 125 5.37 9.29 14.79
C LEU A 125 5.42 10.81 14.94
N SER A 126 4.76 11.56 14.06
CA SER A 126 4.69 13.03 14.11
C SER A 126 6.07 13.73 14.08
N LYS A 127 7.08 13.09 13.49
CA LYS A 127 8.37 13.74 13.23
C LYS A 127 8.30 14.72 12.05
N ASN A 128 7.29 14.56 11.18
CA ASN A 128 6.96 15.47 10.09
C ASN A 128 5.68 16.22 10.42
N ILE A 129 5.50 17.41 9.84
CA ILE A 129 4.22 18.10 9.83
C ILE A 129 3.40 17.52 8.69
N GLU A 130 2.31 16.85 9.03
CA GLU A 130 1.44 16.17 8.07
C GLU A 130 0.03 16.73 8.15
N ALA A 131 -0.66 16.79 7.01
CA ALA A 131 -2.06 17.16 6.92
C ALA A 131 -2.90 16.01 6.38
N ILE A 132 -4.01 15.73 7.04
CA ILE A 132 -4.96 14.69 6.62
C ILE A 132 -6.36 15.31 6.61
N SER A 133 -7.06 15.12 5.49
CA SER A 133 -8.49 15.38 5.37
C SER A 133 -9.24 14.07 5.46
N CYS A 134 -10.34 14.05 6.21
CA CYS A 134 -11.19 12.87 6.34
C CYS A 134 -12.63 13.21 5.94
N ALA A 135 -13.27 12.26 5.24
CA ALA A 135 -14.69 12.29 4.94
C ALA A 135 -15.35 11.04 5.55
N THR A 136 -16.54 11.22 6.12
CA THR A 136 -17.30 10.13 6.75
C THR A 136 -18.64 9.95 6.05
N SER A 137 -19.11 8.70 5.92
CA SER A 137 -20.40 8.42 5.29
C SER A 137 -21.58 9.01 6.05
N TRP A 138 -21.47 9.14 7.37
CA TRP A 138 -22.49 9.76 8.24
C TRP A 138 -22.35 11.28 8.37
N GLY A 139 -21.25 11.87 7.92
CA GLY A 139 -20.97 13.30 7.96
C GLY A 139 -21.21 14.04 6.65
N GLY A 140 -21.94 13.41 5.69
CA GLY A 140 -22.22 14.04 4.38
C GLY A 140 -21.10 13.83 3.34
N GLY A 141 -20.07 13.03 3.65
CA GLY A 141 -18.93 12.76 2.76
C GLY A 141 -19.13 11.61 1.78
N ALA A 142 -20.36 11.08 1.61
CA ALA A 142 -20.60 9.89 0.83
C ALA A 142 -20.15 9.99 -0.65
N SER A 143 -20.35 11.14 -1.29
CA SER A 143 -19.90 11.37 -2.68
C SER A 143 -18.38 11.36 -2.78
N GLN A 144 -17.69 12.01 -1.85
CA GLN A 144 -16.23 12.04 -1.81
C GLN A 144 -15.63 10.64 -1.56
N ILE A 145 -16.26 9.85 -0.68
CA ILE A 145 -15.86 8.47 -0.43
C ILE A 145 -16.00 7.64 -1.71
N ALA A 146 -17.13 7.76 -2.42
CA ALA A 146 -17.37 7.05 -3.69
C ALA A 146 -16.32 7.41 -4.76
N GLU A 147 -15.90 8.67 -4.85
CA GLU A 147 -14.82 9.10 -5.75
C GLU A 147 -13.49 8.42 -5.41
N TYR A 148 -13.14 8.32 -4.11
CA TYR A 148 -11.93 7.62 -3.70
C TYR A 148 -12.00 6.11 -3.95
N GLU A 149 -13.15 5.47 -3.78
CA GLU A 149 -13.33 4.05 -4.10
C GLU A 149 -13.13 3.80 -5.61
N ILE A 150 -13.75 4.63 -6.46
CA ILE A 150 -13.58 4.57 -7.91
C ILE A 150 -12.12 4.77 -8.30
N LEU A 151 -11.46 5.76 -7.72
CA LEU A 151 -10.05 6.06 -7.99
C LEU A 151 -9.15 4.92 -7.55
N PHE A 152 -9.40 4.35 -6.36
CA PHE A 152 -8.67 3.19 -5.86
C PHE A 152 -8.82 2.00 -6.81
N ASP A 153 -10.04 1.65 -7.16
CA ASP A 153 -10.32 0.51 -8.04
C ASP A 153 -9.72 0.71 -9.44
N LYS A 154 -9.70 1.94 -9.96
CA LYS A 154 -9.07 2.28 -11.23
C LYS A 154 -7.58 1.95 -11.20
N PHE A 155 -6.85 2.39 -10.18
CA PHE A 155 -5.41 2.12 -10.04
C PHE A 155 -5.14 0.67 -9.68
N PHE A 156 -5.87 0.13 -8.72
CA PHE A 156 -5.68 -1.23 -8.24
C PHE A 156 -5.89 -2.28 -9.34
N ASN A 157 -6.88 -2.07 -10.20
CA ASN A 157 -7.20 -2.98 -11.30
C ASN A 157 -6.44 -2.70 -12.61
N GLY A 158 -5.62 -1.64 -12.65
CA GLY A 158 -4.88 -1.29 -13.86
C GLY A 158 -5.76 -0.72 -14.98
N ASN A 159 -6.90 -0.14 -14.63
CA ASN A 159 -7.85 0.47 -15.58
C ASN A 159 -7.47 1.90 -15.96
N ASP A 160 -6.20 2.26 -15.81
CA ASP A 160 -5.63 3.53 -16.23
C ASP A 160 -4.58 3.29 -17.30
N SER A 161 -4.66 4.04 -18.41
CA SER A 161 -3.73 3.91 -19.54
C SER A 161 -2.29 4.28 -19.19
N ASP A 162 -2.11 5.12 -18.18
CA ASP A 162 -0.83 5.74 -17.84
C ASP A 162 -0.03 4.98 -16.77
N ILE A 163 -0.56 3.84 -16.32
CA ILE A 163 0.08 2.98 -15.33
C ILE A 163 0.26 1.55 -15.82
N THR A 164 1.20 0.85 -15.19
CA THR A 164 1.34 -0.61 -15.22
C THR A 164 1.13 -1.15 -13.82
N VAL A 165 0.39 -2.23 -13.68
CA VAL A 165 0.09 -2.88 -12.39
C VAL A 165 0.66 -4.29 -12.40
N TYR A 166 1.44 -4.61 -11.35
CA TYR A 166 2.00 -5.93 -11.09
C TYR A 166 1.32 -6.54 -9.85
N ARG A 167 1.06 -7.83 -9.92
CA ARG A 167 0.42 -8.63 -8.86
C ARG A 167 1.42 -9.53 -8.19
#